data_65e9295bcaddbac4b52f45539fc22747
#
_entry.id   65e9295bcaddbac4b52f45539fc22747
#
_cell.length_a   1.000
_cell.length_b   1.000
_cell.length_c   1.000
_cell.angle_alpha   90.00
_cell.angle_beta   90.00
_cell.angle_gamma   90.00
#
_symmetry.space_group_name_H-M   'P 1'
#
loop_
_entity.id
_entity.type
_entity.pdbx_description
1 polymer ?
#
loop_
_entity_poly.entity_id
_entity_poly.type
_entity_poly.pdbx_seq_one_letter_code
_entity_poly.pdbx_strand_id
1 'polypeptide(L)'
;MTTSKETMNCEDYKEALAADPSASFDGGAEHVAGCEPCAAFKVDMQALDAKIAKALAIEVPELVLPELTDIDDDKVVQLPRKGIQTFSLPMWIGIAATVVIAAFVGVRMIDLDTGNGLTLSEEVLAHVDHEPGALRVTNVAVSDEQFSSVVNPSVGTMDRNAGLVTYASSCTINGRTIPHLVIQGEKGPITLLLMPEEMIDAAMTLDGRGVSGVIIPMGDGSIAIIGERDEPLDEIERRIIESVEWSI
;
A
#
# COMPACT_ATOMS: atom_id res chain seq x y z
N MET A 1 -13.19 -44.29 -27.20
CA MET A 1 -13.29 -43.08 -26.38
C MET A 1 -12.21 -42.09 -26.85
N THR A 2 -12.59 -41.19 -27.76
CA THR A 2 -11.73 -40.12 -28.26
C THR A 2 -11.79 -38.99 -27.29
N THR A 3 -10.74 -38.84 -26.48
CA THR A 3 -10.52 -37.63 -25.69
C THR A 3 -10.36 -36.47 -26.65
N SER A 4 -11.34 -35.54 -26.67
CA SER A 4 -11.17 -34.26 -27.33
C SER A 4 -9.95 -33.57 -26.71
N LYS A 5 -8.90 -33.40 -27.52
CA LYS A 5 -7.76 -32.58 -27.18
C LYS A 5 -8.28 -31.13 -27.12
N GLU A 6 -8.54 -30.65 -25.92
CA GLU A 6 -8.95 -29.28 -25.71
C GLU A 6 -7.83 -28.37 -26.22
N THR A 7 -8.10 -27.58 -27.26
CA THR A 7 -7.10 -26.68 -27.82
C THR A 7 -6.96 -25.48 -26.89
N MET A 8 -5.76 -25.28 -26.36
CA MET A 8 -5.42 -24.14 -25.48
C MET A 8 -5.79 -22.83 -26.17
N ASN A 9 -6.52 -21.96 -25.50
CA ASN A 9 -6.83 -20.62 -26.00
C ASN A 9 -5.76 -19.60 -25.60
N CYS A 10 -5.82 -18.35 -26.12
CA CYS A 10 -4.81 -17.33 -25.84
C CYS A 10 -4.77 -16.86 -24.38
N GLU A 11 -5.90 -16.90 -23.70
CA GLU A 11 -6.01 -16.45 -22.31
C GLU A 11 -5.36 -17.46 -21.38
N ASP A 12 -5.73 -18.73 -21.51
CA ASP A 12 -5.11 -19.83 -20.75
C ASP A 12 -3.60 -19.91 -21.00
N TYR A 13 -3.16 -19.69 -22.25
CA TYR A 13 -1.74 -19.64 -22.58
C TYR A 13 -0.99 -18.54 -21.86
N LYS A 14 -1.54 -17.31 -21.85
CA LYS A 14 -0.93 -16.16 -21.18
C LYS A 14 -0.90 -16.32 -19.67
N GLU A 15 -1.96 -16.86 -19.08
CA GLU A 15 -2.02 -17.13 -17.65
C GLU A 15 -0.97 -18.16 -17.22
N ALA A 16 -0.86 -19.30 -17.93
CA ALA A 16 0.12 -20.32 -17.65
C ALA A 16 1.57 -19.79 -17.78
N LEU A 17 1.83 -19.01 -18.83
CA LEU A 17 3.15 -18.42 -19.07
C LEU A 17 3.51 -17.33 -18.04
N ALA A 18 2.53 -16.55 -17.58
CA ALA A 18 2.75 -15.54 -16.54
C ALA A 18 3.08 -16.17 -15.19
N ALA A 19 2.55 -17.36 -14.90
CA ALA A 19 2.87 -18.12 -13.68
C ALA A 19 4.32 -18.65 -13.68
N ASP A 20 4.80 -19.15 -14.83
CA ASP A 20 6.19 -19.59 -15.02
C ASP A 20 6.62 -19.39 -16.48
N PRO A 21 7.38 -18.29 -16.77
CA PRO A 21 7.86 -17.98 -18.13
C PRO A 21 8.80 -19.02 -18.75
N SER A 22 9.39 -19.89 -17.90
CA SER A 22 10.35 -20.92 -18.31
C SER A 22 9.70 -22.30 -18.49
N ALA A 23 8.52 -22.53 -17.96
CA ALA A 23 7.84 -23.82 -17.99
C ALA A 23 7.36 -24.18 -19.40
N SER A 24 7.32 -25.49 -19.63
CA SER A 24 6.62 -26.10 -20.78
C SER A 24 5.31 -26.73 -20.27
N PHE A 25 4.21 -26.43 -20.93
CA PHE A 25 2.89 -26.95 -20.58
C PHE A 25 2.17 -27.53 -21.79
N ASP A 26 1.26 -28.46 -21.55
CA ASP A 26 0.56 -29.20 -22.59
C ASP A 26 -0.22 -28.26 -23.54
N GLY A 27 -0.01 -28.40 -24.83
CA GLY A 27 -0.63 -27.58 -25.88
C GLY A 27 0.02 -26.21 -26.08
N GLY A 28 0.93 -25.77 -25.20
CA GLY A 28 1.56 -24.45 -25.27
C GLY A 28 2.47 -24.27 -26.47
N ALA A 29 3.23 -25.31 -26.82
CA ALA A 29 4.13 -25.28 -27.98
C ALA A 29 3.35 -25.21 -29.31
N GLU A 30 2.29 -25.98 -29.43
CA GLU A 30 1.40 -25.98 -30.62
C GLU A 30 0.66 -24.63 -30.70
N HIS A 31 0.21 -24.07 -29.59
CA HIS A 31 -0.46 -22.76 -29.56
C HIS A 31 0.47 -21.66 -30.10
N VAL A 32 1.68 -21.55 -29.56
CA VAL A 32 2.68 -20.53 -29.95
C VAL A 32 3.07 -20.66 -31.42
N ALA A 33 3.18 -21.90 -31.94
CA ALA A 33 3.51 -22.12 -33.36
C ALA A 33 2.42 -21.60 -34.30
N GLY A 34 1.17 -21.50 -33.82
CA GLY A 34 0.01 -21.03 -34.59
C GLY A 34 -0.48 -19.64 -34.27
N CYS A 35 0.09 -18.95 -33.24
CA CYS A 35 -0.41 -17.69 -32.76
C CYS A 35 0.71 -16.65 -32.57
N GLU A 36 0.86 -15.76 -33.55
CA GLU A 36 1.89 -14.70 -33.55
C GLU A 36 1.82 -13.78 -32.30
N PRO A 37 0.63 -13.31 -31.83
CA PRO A 37 0.56 -12.49 -30.60
C PRO A 37 1.05 -13.21 -29.34
N CYS A 38 0.78 -14.51 -29.21
CA CYS A 38 1.26 -15.30 -28.07
C CYS A 38 2.74 -15.62 -28.18
N ALA A 39 3.28 -15.75 -29.40
CA ALA A 39 4.71 -15.88 -29.61
C ALA A 39 5.48 -14.62 -29.19
N ALA A 40 4.97 -13.43 -29.53
CA ALA A 40 5.52 -12.15 -29.08
C ALA A 40 5.45 -12.01 -27.55
N PHE A 41 4.30 -12.30 -26.96
CA PHE A 41 4.11 -12.26 -25.51
C PHE A 41 5.10 -13.19 -24.76
N LYS A 42 5.38 -14.37 -25.32
CA LYS A 42 6.39 -15.29 -24.76
C LYS A 42 7.78 -14.67 -24.69
N VAL A 43 8.20 -14.02 -25.78
CA VAL A 43 9.52 -13.38 -25.87
C VAL A 43 9.62 -12.26 -24.81
N ASP A 44 8.58 -11.45 -24.66
CA ASP A 44 8.54 -10.35 -23.72
C ASP A 44 8.60 -10.85 -22.26
N MET A 45 7.83 -11.89 -21.93
CA MET A 45 7.82 -12.49 -20.59
C MET A 45 9.16 -13.12 -20.23
N GLN A 46 9.78 -13.85 -21.16
CA GLN A 46 11.12 -14.41 -20.94
C GLN A 46 12.21 -13.34 -20.80
N ALA A 47 12.09 -12.24 -21.55
CA ALA A 47 13.01 -11.11 -21.40
C ALA A 47 12.85 -10.40 -20.04
N LEU A 48 11.62 -10.30 -19.53
CA LEU A 48 11.34 -9.77 -18.20
C LEU A 48 11.89 -10.68 -17.11
N ASP A 49 11.64 -11.98 -17.21
CA ASP A 49 12.16 -12.99 -16.26
C ASP A 49 13.69 -12.96 -16.17
N ALA A 50 14.38 -12.89 -17.31
CA ALA A 50 15.83 -12.77 -17.35
C ALA A 50 16.35 -11.47 -16.70
N LYS A 51 15.62 -10.35 -16.81
CA LYS A 51 15.96 -9.09 -16.12
C LYS A 51 15.79 -9.22 -14.61
N ILE A 52 14.72 -9.86 -14.18
CA ILE A 52 14.44 -10.10 -12.75
C ILE A 52 15.51 -11.03 -12.17
N ALA A 53 15.80 -12.14 -12.84
CA ALA A 53 16.83 -13.08 -12.41
C ALA A 53 18.21 -12.40 -12.30
N LYS A 54 18.56 -11.53 -13.23
CA LYS A 54 19.80 -10.74 -13.17
C LYS A 54 19.80 -9.76 -12.00
N ALA A 55 18.68 -9.12 -11.72
CA ALA A 55 18.57 -8.17 -10.59
C ALA A 55 18.64 -8.87 -9.23
N LEU A 56 18.16 -10.12 -9.14
CA LEU A 56 18.19 -10.96 -7.95
C LEU A 56 19.47 -11.76 -7.77
N ALA A 57 20.37 -11.80 -8.78
CA ALA A 57 21.66 -12.46 -8.72
C ALA A 57 22.65 -11.64 -7.87
N ILE A 58 22.36 -11.53 -6.57
CA ILE A 58 23.20 -10.91 -5.56
C ILE A 58 24.04 -12.03 -4.94
N GLU A 59 25.37 -11.84 -4.85
CA GLU A 59 26.20 -12.76 -4.07
C GLU A 59 25.76 -12.69 -2.60
N VAL A 60 25.04 -13.72 -2.15
CA VAL A 60 24.69 -13.86 -0.73
C VAL A 60 25.93 -14.38 -0.01
N PRO A 61 26.48 -13.66 0.98
CA PRO A 61 27.58 -14.17 1.78
C PRO A 61 27.21 -15.52 2.39
N GLU A 62 28.12 -16.47 2.33
CA GLU A 62 27.93 -17.79 2.95
C GLU A 62 27.61 -17.59 4.43
N LEU A 63 26.40 -17.94 4.83
CA LEU A 63 26.00 -17.90 6.24
C LEU A 63 26.78 -19.00 6.96
N VAL A 64 27.87 -18.60 7.60
CA VAL A 64 28.56 -19.49 8.57
C VAL A 64 27.66 -19.58 9.80
N LEU A 65 26.75 -20.55 9.80
CA LEU A 65 26.02 -20.89 11.00
C LEU A 65 27.05 -21.38 12.02
N PRO A 66 27.09 -20.79 13.23
CA PRO A 66 27.91 -21.38 14.29
C PRO A 66 27.44 -22.84 14.45
N GLU A 67 28.41 -23.78 14.43
CA GLU A 67 28.11 -25.15 14.75
C GLU A 67 27.37 -25.17 16.09
N LEU A 68 26.12 -25.61 16.04
CA LEU A 68 25.37 -25.92 17.25
C LEU A 68 26.02 -27.16 17.84
N THR A 69 27.20 -26.94 18.46
CA THR A 69 27.87 -27.99 19.20
C THR A 69 26.94 -28.37 20.34
N ASP A 70 26.46 -29.59 20.23
CA ASP A 70 25.85 -30.41 21.29
C ASP A 70 24.95 -29.60 22.23
N ILE A 71 23.68 -29.51 21.89
CA ILE A 71 22.66 -29.29 22.92
C ILE A 71 22.77 -30.52 23.80
N ASP A 72 23.51 -30.38 24.88
CA ASP A 72 23.62 -31.34 25.94
C ASP A 72 22.18 -31.64 26.43
N ASP A 73 21.62 -32.74 26.00
CA ASP A 73 20.24 -33.16 26.35
C ASP A 73 20.04 -33.22 27.87
N ASP A 74 21.15 -33.29 28.65
CA ASP A 74 21.13 -33.23 30.10
C ASP A 74 20.96 -31.83 30.70
N LYS A 75 21.00 -30.75 29.87
CA LYS A 75 20.75 -29.39 30.31
C LYS A 75 19.35 -28.86 29.94
N VAL A 76 18.40 -29.72 29.70
CA VAL A 76 17.00 -29.32 29.76
C VAL A 76 16.70 -28.91 31.19
N VAL A 77 16.85 -27.63 31.49
CA VAL A 77 16.44 -27.06 32.76
C VAL A 77 14.93 -27.29 32.88
N GLN A 78 14.59 -28.39 33.57
CA GLN A 78 13.21 -28.59 33.98
C GLN A 78 12.88 -27.43 34.91
N LEU A 79 12.12 -26.49 34.39
CA LEU A 79 11.53 -25.44 35.21
C LEU A 79 10.82 -26.14 36.37
N PRO A 80 11.17 -25.83 37.63
CA PRO A 80 10.51 -26.43 38.78
C PRO A 80 9.04 -26.15 38.65
N ARG A 81 8.23 -27.20 38.46
CA ARG A 81 6.78 -27.12 38.63
C ARG A 81 6.53 -26.78 40.10
N LYS A 82 6.63 -25.47 40.41
CA LYS A 82 6.21 -24.95 41.69
C LYS A 82 4.71 -25.25 41.79
N GLY A 83 4.38 -26.25 42.61
CA GLY A 83 3.00 -26.58 42.90
C GLY A 83 2.25 -25.28 43.22
N ILE A 84 1.13 -25.09 42.55
CA ILE A 84 0.23 -23.97 42.82
C ILE A 84 -0.23 -24.19 44.25
N GLN A 85 0.48 -23.54 45.19
CA GLN A 85 -0.08 -23.38 46.54
C GLN A 85 -1.26 -22.47 46.33
N THR A 86 -2.44 -23.02 46.53
CA THR A 86 -3.68 -22.24 46.59
C THR A 86 -3.60 -21.31 47.80
N PHE A 87 -2.97 -20.13 47.59
CA PHE A 87 -3.11 -19.02 48.47
C PHE A 87 -4.56 -18.57 48.39
N SER A 88 -5.32 -18.75 49.46
CA SER A 88 -6.63 -18.13 49.64
C SER A 88 -6.41 -16.63 49.80
N LEU A 89 -6.20 -15.94 48.68
CA LEU A 89 -6.18 -14.47 48.67
C LEU A 89 -7.57 -13.97 48.96
N PRO A 90 -7.74 -12.98 49.83
CA PRO A 90 -9.05 -12.40 50.11
C PRO A 90 -9.64 -11.89 48.80
N MET A 91 -10.91 -12.18 48.57
CA MET A 91 -11.68 -11.91 47.32
C MET A 91 -11.54 -10.49 46.76
N TRP A 92 -11.14 -9.53 47.58
CA TRP A 92 -10.90 -8.14 47.20
C TRP A 92 -9.65 -7.89 46.34
N ILE A 93 -8.62 -8.74 46.44
CA ILE A 93 -7.37 -8.62 45.64
C ILE A 93 -7.61 -9.12 44.21
N GLY A 94 -8.52 -10.08 44.04
CA GLY A 94 -8.89 -10.58 42.70
C GLY A 94 -9.59 -9.50 41.86
N ILE A 95 -10.43 -8.66 42.46
CA ILE A 95 -11.17 -7.58 41.76
C ILE A 95 -10.20 -6.47 41.34
N ALA A 96 -9.23 -6.11 42.17
CA ALA A 96 -8.24 -5.10 41.80
C ALA A 96 -7.36 -5.53 40.64
N ALA A 97 -6.94 -6.81 40.60
CA ALA A 97 -6.13 -7.34 39.49
C ALA A 97 -6.90 -7.38 38.14
N THR A 98 -8.18 -7.73 38.16
CA THR A 98 -9.01 -7.73 36.95
C THR A 98 -9.28 -6.33 36.42
N VAL A 99 -9.46 -5.34 37.27
CA VAL A 99 -9.62 -3.94 36.85
C VAL A 99 -8.32 -3.39 36.25
N VAL A 100 -7.17 -3.68 36.83
CA VAL A 100 -5.86 -3.28 36.26
C VAL A 100 -5.58 -3.96 34.93
N ILE A 101 -5.87 -5.25 34.81
CA ILE A 101 -5.72 -5.96 33.54
C ILE A 101 -6.70 -5.45 32.49
N ALA A 102 -7.97 -5.20 32.87
CA ALA A 102 -8.96 -4.65 31.97
C ALA A 102 -8.61 -3.22 31.52
N ALA A 103 -8.09 -2.39 32.42
CA ALA A 103 -7.60 -1.05 32.09
C ALA A 103 -6.36 -1.13 31.16
N PHE A 104 -5.41 -2.01 31.45
CA PHE A 104 -4.21 -2.18 30.63
C PHE A 104 -4.53 -2.75 29.24
N VAL A 105 -5.43 -3.74 29.16
CA VAL A 105 -5.91 -4.29 27.89
C VAL A 105 -6.77 -3.26 27.15
N GLY A 106 -7.61 -2.51 27.86
CA GLY A 106 -8.42 -1.43 27.28
C GLY A 106 -7.55 -0.32 26.66
N VAL A 107 -6.53 0.14 27.39
CA VAL A 107 -5.57 1.12 26.84
C VAL A 107 -4.82 0.54 25.64
N ARG A 108 -4.39 -0.73 25.70
CA ARG A 108 -3.74 -1.39 24.56
C ARG A 108 -4.67 -1.62 23.37
N MET A 109 -5.96 -1.85 23.60
CA MET A 109 -6.93 -1.97 22.53
C MET A 109 -7.24 -0.62 21.87
N ILE A 110 -7.20 0.48 22.62
CA ILE A 110 -7.32 1.83 22.06
C ILE A 110 -6.08 2.16 21.22
N ASP A 111 -4.87 1.75 21.65
CA ASP A 111 -3.64 1.93 20.87
C ASP A 111 -3.53 0.98 19.65
N LEU A 112 -4.28 -0.13 19.59
CA LEU A 112 -4.27 -1.05 18.45
C LEU A 112 -5.18 -0.62 17.31
N ASP A 113 -6.04 0.38 17.51
CA ASP A 113 -6.91 0.96 16.47
C ASP A 113 -6.21 2.12 15.71
N THR A 114 -5.03 2.54 16.17
CA THR A 114 -4.17 3.46 15.41
C THR A 114 -3.19 2.64 14.58
N GLY A 115 -3.49 2.51 13.28
CA GLY A 115 -2.61 1.86 12.32
C GLY A 115 -1.14 2.30 12.50
N ASN A 116 -0.22 1.35 12.50
CA ASN A 116 1.27 1.46 12.50
C ASN A 116 1.95 2.43 13.49
N GLY A 117 1.24 3.09 14.39
CA GLY A 117 1.82 4.04 15.36
C GLY A 117 2.38 5.33 14.73
N LEU A 118 2.19 5.56 13.45
CA LEU A 118 2.52 6.82 12.77
C LEU A 118 1.37 7.82 12.94
N THR A 119 1.71 9.09 13.07
CA THR A 119 0.70 10.16 12.96
C THR A 119 0.22 10.27 11.52
N LEU A 120 -0.97 10.83 11.29
CA LEU A 120 -1.51 11.05 9.94
C LEU A 120 -0.50 11.79 9.04
N SER A 121 0.19 12.79 9.56
CA SER A 121 1.21 13.53 8.82
C SER A 121 2.41 12.67 8.43
N GLU A 122 2.87 11.80 9.32
CA GLU A 122 3.99 10.88 9.04
C GLU A 122 3.60 9.82 8.01
N GLU A 123 2.38 9.29 8.11
CA GLU A 123 1.88 8.30 7.15
C GLU A 123 1.70 8.89 5.76
N VAL A 124 1.14 10.09 5.65
CA VAL A 124 0.99 10.84 4.40
C VAL A 124 2.35 11.11 3.76
N LEU A 125 3.34 11.58 4.53
CA LEU A 125 4.69 11.82 4.02
C LEU A 125 5.40 10.53 3.61
N ALA A 126 5.28 9.46 4.40
CA ALA A 126 5.85 8.17 4.07
C ALA A 126 5.25 7.60 2.76
N HIS A 127 3.94 7.80 2.54
CA HIS A 127 3.28 7.37 1.31
C HIS A 127 3.87 8.05 0.07
N VAL A 128 4.05 9.36 0.11
CA VAL A 128 4.64 10.13 -1.01
C VAL A 128 6.07 9.68 -1.31
N ASP A 129 6.89 9.40 -0.29
CA ASP A 129 8.26 8.92 -0.45
C ASP A 129 8.34 7.54 -1.13
N HIS A 130 7.29 6.70 -0.99
CA HIS A 130 7.25 5.33 -1.55
C HIS A 130 6.72 5.26 -2.97
N GLU A 131 6.12 6.31 -3.51
CA GLU A 131 5.53 6.32 -4.86
C GLU A 131 6.18 7.30 -5.85
N PRO A 132 7.50 7.23 -6.09
CA PRO A 132 8.16 8.15 -7.01
C PRO A 132 7.65 8.04 -8.46
N GLY A 133 7.01 6.93 -8.80
CA GLY A 133 6.40 6.73 -10.12
C GLY A 133 5.19 7.62 -10.38
N ALA A 134 4.46 8.03 -9.34
CA ALA A 134 3.34 8.95 -9.43
C ALA A 134 3.78 10.39 -9.71
N LEU A 135 4.99 10.75 -9.28
CA LEU A 135 5.55 12.10 -9.36
C LEU A 135 6.26 12.39 -10.70
N ARG A 136 5.85 11.75 -11.78
CA ARG A 136 6.43 12.01 -13.10
C ARG A 136 5.89 13.31 -13.67
N VAL A 137 6.81 14.20 -14.07
CA VAL A 137 6.46 15.38 -14.83
C VAL A 137 5.95 14.95 -16.22
N THR A 138 4.70 15.23 -16.52
CA THR A 138 4.07 14.91 -17.80
C THR A 138 2.94 15.91 -18.10
N ASN A 139 2.68 16.13 -19.37
CA ASN A 139 1.56 16.97 -19.83
C ASN A 139 0.37 16.14 -20.32
N VAL A 140 0.39 14.82 -20.05
CA VAL A 140 -0.67 13.91 -20.47
C VAL A 140 -1.67 13.74 -19.32
N ALA A 141 -2.90 14.19 -19.54
CA ALA A 141 -3.98 13.98 -18.58
C ALA A 141 -4.37 12.49 -18.51
N VAL A 142 -4.77 12.03 -17.33
CA VAL A 142 -5.44 10.74 -17.19
C VAL A 142 -6.78 10.74 -17.94
N SER A 143 -7.21 9.56 -18.40
CA SER A 143 -8.51 9.42 -19.05
C SER A 143 -9.66 9.69 -18.07
N ASP A 144 -10.84 10.07 -18.62
CA ASP A 144 -12.04 10.27 -17.80
C ASP A 144 -12.47 9.00 -17.10
N GLU A 145 -12.27 7.84 -17.74
CA GLU A 145 -12.57 6.55 -17.17
C GLU A 145 -11.67 6.24 -15.95
N GLN A 146 -10.37 6.45 -16.10
CA GLN A 146 -9.40 6.24 -14.99
C GLN A 146 -9.69 7.21 -13.83
N PHE A 147 -9.93 8.48 -14.10
CA PHE A 147 -10.28 9.46 -13.08
C PHE A 147 -11.55 9.06 -12.32
N SER A 148 -12.63 8.72 -13.04
CA SER A 148 -13.91 8.34 -12.43
C SER A 148 -13.86 6.99 -11.70
N SER A 149 -12.93 6.12 -12.02
CA SER A 149 -12.71 4.86 -11.28
C SER A 149 -12.10 5.09 -9.90
N VAL A 150 -11.37 6.19 -9.73
CA VAL A 150 -10.67 6.57 -8.49
C VAL A 150 -11.50 7.55 -7.67
N VAL A 151 -11.95 8.65 -8.30
CA VAL A 151 -12.85 9.63 -7.67
C VAL A 151 -14.29 9.20 -7.94
N ASN A 152 -14.81 8.33 -7.06
CA ASN A 152 -16.14 7.78 -7.20
C ASN A 152 -17.19 8.76 -6.66
N PRO A 153 -18.28 9.06 -7.40
CA PRO A 153 -19.36 9.92 -6.94
C PRO A 153 -20.03 9.51 -5.62
N SER A 154 -19.88 8.25 -5.20
CA SER A 154 -20.38 7.81 -3.87
C SER A 154 -19.51 8.29 -2.71
N VAL A 155 -18.29 8.72 -2.97
CA VAL A 155 -17.32 9.22 -1.98
C VAL A 155 -17.25 10.74 -2.04
N GLY A 156 -17.20 11.28 -3.27
CA GLY A 156 -17.13 12.71 -3.52
C GLY A 156 -16.97 13.00 -5.00
N THR A 157 -17.05 14.25 -5.36
CA THR A 157 -16.80 14.74 -6.71
C THR A 157 -15.65 15.74 -6.70
N MET A 158 -14.89 15.80 -7.77
CA MET A 158 -13.84 16.78 -7.98
C MET A 158 -13.95 17.36 -9.39
N ASP A 159 -14.01 18.69 -9.49
CA ASP A 159 -13.96 19.37 -10.79
C ASP A 159 -12.54 19.24 -11.38
N ARG A 160 -12.44 18.72 -12.60
CA ARG A 160 -11.16 18.57 -13.32
C ARG A 160 -10.50 19.89 -13.69
N ASN A 161 -11.23 21.00 -13.61
CA ASN A 161 -10.68 22.35 -13.79
C ASN A 161 -9.74 22.78 -12.65
N ALA A 162 -9.69 22.03 -11.55
CA ALA A 162 -8.75 22.27 -10.46
C ALA A 162 -7.27 22.20 -10.89
N GLY A 163 -6.97 21.46 -11.96
CA GLY A 163 -5.62 21.32 -12.51
C GLY A 163 -5.51 20.17 -13.51
N LEU A 164 -4.37 20.08 -14.20
CA LEU A 164 -4.06 18.97 -15.09
C LEU A 164 -3.75 17.71 -14.26
N VAL A 165 -4.73 16.82 -14.12
CA VAL A 165 -4.55 15.55 -13.44
C VAL A 165 -3.76 14.59 -14.34
N THR A 166 -2.55 14.25 -13.93
CA THR A 166 -1.62 13.39 -14.69
C THR A 166 -1.46 11.99 -14.12
N TYR A 167 -1.95 11.79 -12.90
CA TYR A 167 -1.99 10.49 -12.24
C TYR A 167 -3.27 10.37 -11.41
N ALA A 168 -3.88 9.20 -11.42
CA ALA A 168 -5.01 8.84 -10.57
C ALA A 168 -4.93 7.35 -10.23
N SER A 169 -4.90 7.04 -8.95
CA SER A 169 -4.89 5.68 -8.41
C SER A 169 -5.55 5.68 -7.03
N SER A 170 -5.84 4.51 -6.50
CA SER A 170 -6.26 4.35 -5.12
C SER A 170 -5.07 3.91 -4.28
N CYS A 171 -4.93 4.49 -3.09
CA CYS A 171 -3.91 4.11 -2.10
C CYS A 171 -4.55 3.89 -0.73
N THR A 172 -3.75 3.49 0.25
CA THR A 172 -4.24 3.26 1.61
C THR A 172 -3.55 4.21 2.58
N ILE A 173 -4.33 5.01 3.29
CA ILE A 173 -3.90 5.88 4.39
C ILE A 173 -4.78 5.57 5.61
N ASN A 174 -4.17 5.40 6.76
CA ASN A 174 -4.84 5.08 8.02
C ASN A 174 -5.80 3.87 7.89
N GLY A 175 -5.36 2.84 7.12
CA GLY A 175 -6.13 1.63 6.84
C GLY A 175 -7.33 1.81 5.91
N ARG A 176 -7.53 3.00 5.32
CA ARG A 176 -8.64 3.32 4.41
C ARG A 176 -8.15 3.49 2.99
N THR A 177 -8.90 2.98 2.04
CA THR A 177 -8.63 3.20 0.61
C THR A 177 -9.15 4.56 0.19
N ILE A 178 -8.25 5.40 -0.31
CA ILE A 178 -8.52 6.79 -0.69
C ILE A 178 -8.04 7.09 -2.11
N PRO A 179 -8.64 8.09 -2.78
CA PRO A 179 -8.10 8.63 -4.03
C PRO A 179 -6.74 9.31 -3.85
N HIS A 180 -5.77 8.89 -4.67
CA HIS A 180 -4.48 9.54 -4.84
C HIS A 180 -4.39 10.12 -6.24
N LEU A 181 -4.34 11.42 -6.34
CA LEU A 181 -4.23 12.15 -7.60
C LEU A 181 -2.90 12.92 -7.64
N VAL A 182 -2.38 13.15 -8.83
CA VAL A 182 -1.29 14.11 -9.03
C VAL A 182 -1.70 15.09 -10.10
N ILE A 183 -1.55 16.38 -9.79
CA ILE A 183 -1.71 17.48 -10.72
C ILE A 183 -0.34 18.12 -11.01
N GLN A 184 -0.23 18.78 -12.16
CA GLN A 184 0.98 19.54 -12.48
C GLN A 184 0.91 20.94 -11.86
N GLY A 185 1.90 21.25 -11.03
CA GLY A 185 2.14 22.58 -10.47
C GLY A 185 3.08 23.43 -11.32
N GLU A 186 3.56 24.52 -10.76
CA GLU A 186 4.51 25.44 -11.42
C GLU A 186 5.96 24.91 -11.37
N LYS A 187 6.35 24.30 -10.27
CA LYS A 187 7.69 23.75 -10.05
C LYS A 187 7.76 22.26 -10.34
N GLY A 188 6.70 21.54 -10.02
CA GLY A 188 6.66 20.09 -10.16
C GLY A 188 5.28 19.49 -9.96
N PRO A 189 5.22 18.16 -9.86
CA PRO A 189 3.99 17.45 -9.56
C PRO A 189 3.52 17.72 -8.12
N ILE A 190 2.22 17.85 -7.96
CA ILE A 190 1.56 18.07 -6.68
C ILE A 190 0.66 16.87 -6.39
N THR A 191 0.93 16.20 -5.28
CA THR A 191 0.13 15.10 -4.78
C THR A 191 -1.11 15.61 -4.05
N LEU A 192 -2.25 15.04 -4.37
CA LEU A 192 -3.52 15.24 -3.69
C LEU A 192 -4.01 13.90 -3.14
N LEU A 193 -4.19 13.81 -1.82
CA LEU A 193 -4.81 12.66 -1.18
C LEU A 193 -6.18 13.10 -0.66
N LEU A 194 -7.23 12.56 -1.26
CA LEU A 194 -8.60 12.84 -0.86
C LEU A 194 -9.00 11.84 0.22
N MET A 195 -9.11 12.30 1.46
CA MET A 195 -9.34 11.46 2.64
C MET A 195 -10.75 11.68 3.20
N PRO A 196 -11.78 11.07 2.58
CA PRO A 196 -13.14 11.11 3.11
C PRO A 196 -13.16 10.41 4.47
N GLU A 197 -14.00 10.87 5.37
CA GLU A 197 -14.14 10.35 6.74
C GLU A 197 -12.87 10.48 7.62
N GLU A 198 -11.79 11.10 7.16
CA GLU A 198 -10.61 11.44 7.97
C GLU A 198 -10.76 12.88 8.45
N MET A 199 -11.41 13.05 9.59
CA MET A 199 -11.68 14.36 10.19
C MET A 199 -10.49 14.85 11.00
N ILE A 200 -10.07 16.08 10.76
CA ILE A 200 -9.08 16.80 11.56
C ILE A 200 -9.66 18.13 12.02
N ASP A 201 -9.31 18.54 13.25
CA ASP A 201 -9.86 19.77 13.86
C ASP A 201 -9.27 21.04 13.27
N ALA A 202 -8.06 21.00 12.75
CA ALA A 202 -7.35 22.16 12.19
C ALA A 202 -6.37 21.70 11.09
N ALA A 203 -6.02 22.63 10.20
CA ALA A 203 -5.01 22.37 9.17
C ALA A 203 -3.66 22.00 9.80
N MET A 204 -2.99 21.01 9.19
CA MET A 204 -1.71 20.45 9.63
C MET A 204 -0.66 20.70 8.56
N THR A 205 0.45 21.35 8.90
CA THR A 205 1.57 21.54 7.99
C THR A 205 2.38 20.26 7.85
N LEU A 206 2.75 19.94 6.62
CA LEU A 206 3.63 18.83 6.26
C LEU A 206 5.01 19.35 5.86
N ASP A 207 6.07 18.78 6.43
CA ASP A 207 7.46 19.09 6.09
C ASP A 207 8.23 17.76 5.94
N GLY A 208 8.51 17.38 4.69
CA GLY A 208 9.21 16.16 4.31
C GLY A 208 10.54 16.43 3.62
N ARG A 209 11.19 15.36 3.13
CA ARG A 209 12.43 15.46 2.36
C ARG A 209 12.17 16.06 0.97
N GLY A 210 12.49 17.34 0.78
CA GLY A 210 12.33 18.03 -0.50
C GLY A 210 10.90 18.40 -0.85
N VAL A 211 9.94 18.02 -0.02
CA VAL A 211 8.52 18.33 -0.18
C VAL A 211 7.99 19.14 0.99
N SER A 212 6.96 19.92 0.74
CA SER A 212 6.17 20.59 1.77
C SER A 212 4.69 20.53 1.40
N GLY A 213 3.82 20.67 2.38
CA GLY A 213 2.40 20.56 2.11
C GLY A 213 1.54 20.90 3.31
N VAL A 214 0.26 20.64 3.15
CA VAL A 214 -0.74 20.85 4.18
C VAL A 214 -1.81 19.77 4.10
N ILE A 215 -2.34 19.36 5.25
CA ILE A 215 -3.59 18.62 5.34
C ILE A 215 -4.64 19.62 5.82
N ILE A 216 -5.68 19.81 5.04
CA ILE A 216 -6.77 20.76 5.34
C ILE A 216 -8.05 20.01 5.70
N PRO A 217 -8.79 20.44 6.76
CA PRO A 217 -10.09 19.89 7.05
C PRO A 217 -11.09 20.36 5.99
N MET A 218 -11.97 19.46 5.56
CA MET A 218 -12.96 19.77 4.55
C MET A 218 -14.26 18.98 4.78
N GLY A 219 -15.24 19.61 5.42
CA GLY A 219 -16.50 18.93 5.82
C GLY A 219 -16.24 17.70 6.69
N ASP A 220 -16.74 16.55 6.26
CA ASP A 220 -16.60 15.28 6.99
C ASP A 220 -15.30 14.51 6.63
N GLY A 221 -14.34 15.16 5.99
CA GLY A 221 -13.06 14.58 5.61
C GLY A 221 -11.92 15.60 5.64
N SER A 222 -10.81 15.23 5.02
CA SER A 222 -9.65 16.10 4.83
C SER A 222 -8.97 15.86 3.49
N ILE A 223 -8.13 16.81 3.07
CA ILE A 223 -7.34 16.71 1.84
C ILE A 223 -5.90 17.04 2.16
N ALA A 224 -4.97 16.15 1.78
CA ALA A 224 -3.54 16.47 1.80
C ALA A 224 -3.13 17.01 0.43
N ILE A 225 -2.39 18.14 0.43
CA ILE A 225 -1.82 18.81 -0.74
C ILE A 225 -0.33 18.90 -0.52
N ILE A 226 0.47 18.24 -1.35
CA ILE A 226 1.92 18.12 -1.15
C ILE A 226 2.61 18.41 -2.48
N GLY A 227 3.55 19.35 -2.47
CA GLY A 227 4.36 19.71 -3.63
C GLY A 227 5.84 19.72 -3.30
N GLU A 228 6.68 20.07 -4.28
CA GLU A 228 8.07 20.42 -4.01
C GLU A 228 8.14 21.58 -3.02
N ARG A 229 9.22 21.67 -2.24
CA ARG A 229 9.34 22.66 -1.14
C ARG A 229 9.10 24.11 -1.57
N ASP A 230 9.42 24.46 -2.81
CA ASP A 230 9.29 25.80 -3.36
C ASP A 230 8.02 25.99 -4.22
N GLU A 231 7.12 25.01 -4.22
CA GLU A 231 5.84 25.10 -4.93
C GLU A 231 4.89 26.08 -4.22
N PRO A 232 4.31 27.08 -4.93
CA PRO A 232 3.33 27.98 -4.33
C PRO A 232 1.97 27.28 -4.18
N LEU A 233 1.71 26.71 -3.01
CA LEU A 233 0.51 25.90 -2.75
C LEU A 233 -0.75 26.71 -2.50
N ASP A 234 -0.65 27.99 -2.07
CA ASP A 234 -1.81 28.81 -1.64
C ASP A 234 -2.93 28.90 -2.70
N GLU A 235 -2.56 29.08 -3.96
CA GLU A 235 -3.53 29.17 -5.05
C GLU A 235 -4.13 27.82 -5.40
N ILE A 236 -3.32 26.77 -5.29
CA ILE A 236 -3.73 25.39 -5.55
C ILE A 236 -4.66 24.91 -4.45
N GLU A 237 -4.32 25.17 -3.19
CA GLU A 237 -5.18 24.88 -2.04
C GLU A 237 -6.58 25.47 -2.22
N ARG A 238 -6.67 26.76 -2.56
CA ARG A 238 -7.96 27.41 -2.80
C ARG A 238 -8.74 26.75 -3.93
N ARG A 239 -8.09 26.44 -5.08
CA ARG A 239 -8.75 25.78 -6.20
C ARG A 239 -9.24 24.37 -5.84
N ILE A 240 -8.45 23.62 -5.07
CA ILE A 240 -8.83 22.28 -4.63
C ILE A 240 -10.04 22.35 -3.69
N ILE A 241 -10.03 23.26 -2.71
CA ILE A 241 -11.17 23.46 -1.79
C ILE A 241 -12.45 23.79 -2.56
N GLU A 242 -12.36 24.64 -3.59
CA GLU A 242 -13.53 25.04 -4.41
C GLU A 242 -14.00 23.92 -5.36
N SER A 243 -13.16 22.93 -5.64
CA SER A 243 -13.42 21.89 -6.65
C SER A 243 -13.86 20.55 -6.09
N VAL A 244 -13.69 20.31 -4.79
CA VAL A 244 -14.02 19.03 -4.17
C VAL A 244 -15.28 19.17 -3.32
N GLU A 245 -16.21 18.24 -3.51
CA GLU A 245 -17.42 18.10 -2.69
C GLU A 245 -17.56 16.64 -2.25
N TRP A 246 -17.73 16.41 -0.95
CA TRP A 246 -18.00 15.08 -0.42
C TRP A 246 -19.47 14.70 -0.63
N SER A 247 -19.71 13.42 -0.87
CA SER A 247 -21.07 12.85 -1.05
C SER A 247 -21.57 12.09 0.18
N ILE A 248 -20.89 12.28 1.33
CA ILE A 248 -21.15 11.58 2.59
C ILE A 248 -22.34 12.19 3.32
#